data_b9b9ee72c05c9df639b20ad3a653634c
#
_entry.id   b9b9ee72c05c9df639b20ad3a653634c
#
_cell.length_a   1.000
_cell.length_b   1.000
_cell.length_c   1.000
_cell.angle_alpha   90.00
_cell.angle_beta   90.00
_cell.angle_gamma   90.00
#
_symmetry.space_group_name_H-M   'P 1'
#
loop_
_entity.id
_entity.type
_entity.pdbx_description
1 polymer ?
#
loop_
_entity_poly.entity_id
_entity_poly.type
_entity_poly.pdbx_seq_one_letter_code
_entity_poly.pdbx_strand_id
1 'polypeptide(L)'
;MRIAEYPSPFPSPHRGEGGVRGRYVLCVLRYALFCEGGRMPKLTHFDKKGRTKMVDVSKKIETLREAVVQGSISMNPITFKSIMSGKIEKGDVLAVAKVAGIMAAKRTSEIIPMCHPLNISHIEINFHPFKKESRIDIVAKVKIKAQTGVEMEGFVAVATAGLTIYDMCKAIDRGMILSNIHLVKKTGGKSGTYKVKRKV
;
A
#
# COMPACT_ATOMS: atom_id res chain seq x y z
N MET A 1 9.02 22.77 24.14
CA MET A 1 8.30 21.53 23.87
C MET A 1 9.28 20.57 23.23
N ARG A 2 9.79 19.58 24.01
CA ARG A 2 10.80 18.64 23.52
C ARG A 2 10.10 17.63 22.62
N ILE A 3 10.55 17.50 21.39
CA ILE A 3 10.13 16.43 20.49
C ILE A 3 10.72 15.14 21.06
N ALA A 4 9.87 14.18 21.42
CA ALA A 4 10.32 12.86 21.83
C ALA A 4 11.04 12.21 20.64
N GLU A 5 12.34 11.98 20.79
CA GLU A 5 13.14 11.23 19.82
C GLU A 5 12.68 9.76 19.88
N TYR A 6 12.01 9.32 18.83
CA TYR A 6 11.81 7.89 18.60
C TYR A 6 13.18 7.26 18.33
N PRO A 7 13.56 6.20 19.06
CA PRO A 7 14.81 5.52 18.77
C PRO A 7 14.75 4.96 17.34
N SER A 8 15.69 5.42 16.51
CA SER A 8 15.86 4.90 15.14
C SER A 8 16.13 3.38 15.23
N PRO A 9 15.40 2.54 14.51
CA PRO A 9 15.72 1.12 14.42
C PRO A 9 17.02 0.83 13.67
N PHE A 10 17.69 1.87 13.16
CA PHE A 10 18.98 1.77 12.50
C PHE A 10 20.08 2.39 13.37
N PRO A 11 21.21 1.68 13.59
CA PRO A 11 22.34 2.23 14.32
C PRO A 11 22.89 3.45 13.58
N SER A 12 23.22 4.51 14.35
CA SER A 12 23.86 5.72 13.82
C SER A 12 25.14 5.37 13.05
N PRO A 13 25.43 6.02 11.92
CA PRO A 13 26.68 5.80 11.22
C PRO A 13 27.83 6.42 12.00
N HIS A 14 28.65 5.62 12.68
CA HIS A 14 29.95 6.06 13.14
C HIS A 14 30.80 6.46 11.94
N ARG A 15 31.39 7.66 11.98
CA ARG A 15 32.39 8.14 11.01
C ARG A 15 33.60 7.20 11.04
N GLY A 16 33.74 6.39 9.99
CA GLY A 16 34.88 5.55 9.68
C GLY A 16 34.93 5.38 8.18
N GLU A 17 36.00 5.79 7.56
CA GLU A 17 36.27 5.72 6.13
C GLU A 17 36.22 4.27 5.65
N GLY A 18 35.19 3.92 4.94
CA GLY A 18 35.00 2.61 4.32
C GLY A 18 33.79 2.65 3.42
N GLY A 19 34.01 2.55 2.13
CA GLY A 19 33.07 2.83 1.06
C GLY A 19 31.68 2.24 1.23
N VAL A 20 30.70 3.05 0.84
CA VAL A 20 29.25 2.79 0.85
C VAL A 20 28.84 1.45 0.20
N ARG A 21 29.69 0.85 -0.62
CA ARG A 21 29.47 -0.44 -1.30
C ARG A 21 29.41 -1.66 -0.36
N GLY A 22 30.12 -1.65 0.77
CA GLY A 22 30.19 -2.81 1.68
C GLY A 22 28.95 -3.03 2.55
N ARG A 23 28.22 -1.96 2.90
CA ARG A 23 27.10 -2.05 3.85
C ARG A 23 25.80 -2.53 3.23
N TYR A 24 25.54 -2.22 1.96
CA TYR A 24 24.39 -2.76 1.25
C TYR A 24 24.51 -4.26 1.01
N VAL A 25 25.73 -4.75 0.76
CA VAL A 25 26.00 -6.19 0.57
C VAL A 25 25.75 -6.97 1.86
N LEU A 26 26.12 -6.44 3.05
CA LEU A 26 25.86 -7.13 4.33
C LEU A 26 24.38 -7.17 4.72
N CYS A 27 23.60 -6.15 4.37
CA CYS A 27 22.15 -6.15 4.63
C CYS A 27 21.43 -7.18 3.74
N VAL A 28 21.83 -7.27 2.47
CA VAL A 28 21.27 -8.27 1.53
C VAL A 28 21.69 -9.69 1.93
N LEU A 29 22.94 -9.90 2.39
CA LEU A 29 23.43 -11.20 2.85
C LEU A 29 22.75 -11.64 4.17
N ARG A 30 22.44 -10.73 5.09
CA ARG A 30 21.71 -11.07 6.32
C ARG A 30 20.24 -11.47 6.05
N TYR A 31 19.61 -10.88 5.03
CA TYR A 31 18.28 -11.31 4.56
C TYR A 31 18.33 -12.67 3.85
N ALA A 32 19.42 -12.98 3.14
CA ALA A 32 19.60 -14.27 2.48
C ALA A 32 19.79 -15.45 3.46
N LEU A 33 20.39 -15.21 4.62
CA LEU A 33 20.59 -16.25 5.65
C LEU A 33 19.31 -16.58 6.46
N PHE A 34 18.24 -15.76 6.36
CA PHE A 34 16.97 -16.01 7.03
C PHE A 34 15.96 -16.78 6.16
N CYS A 35 16.28 -17.05 4.90
CA CYS A 35 15.46 -17.89 4.03
C CYS A 35 16.03 -19.30 4.01
N GLU A 36 15.65 -20.11 4.97
CA GLU A 36 15.91 -21.55 4.95
C GLU A 36 15.38 -22.16 3.64
N GLY A 37 16.27 -22.64 2.77
CA GLY A 37 15.98 -23.59 1.71
C GLY A 37 15.30 -23.08 0.43
N GLY A 38 15.10 -21.77 0.22
CA GLY A 38 14.37 -21.23 -0.92
C GLY A 38 15.26 -20.51 -1.94
N ARG A 39 15.18 -20.91 -3.22
CA ARG A 39 15.75 -20.18 -4.35
C ARG A 39 15.25 -18.72 -4.31
N MET A 40 16.15 -17.73 -4.18
CA MET A 40 15.79 -16.30 -4.17
C MET A 40 14.83 -16.00 -5.34
N PRO A 41 13.67 -15.39 -5.10
CA PRO A 41 12.77 -15.03 -6.17
C PRO A 41 13.47 -14.05 -7.12
N LYS A 42 13.45 -14.36 -8.41
CA LYS A 42 14.09 -13.54 -9.44
C LYS A 42 13.43 -12.17 -9.48
N LEU A 43 14.17 -11.11 -9.14
CA LEU A 43 13.70 -9.74 -9.22
C LEU A 43 13.46 -9.38 -10.68
N THR A 44 12.19 -9.22 -11.07
CA THR A 44 11.77 -9.05 -12.46
C THR A 44 11.93 -7.63 -13.00
N HIS A 45 12.07 -6.65 -12.09
CA HIS A 45 12.23 -5.23 -12.44
C HIS A 45 13.69 -4.77 -12.62
N PHE A 46 14.62 -5.72 -12.72
CA PHE A 46 16.04 -5.42 -13.01
C PHE A 46 16.52 -6.17 -14.23
N ASP A 47 17.37 -5.51 -15.04
CA ASP A 47 18.08 -6.14 -16.13
C ASP A 47 19.34 -6.90 -15.62
N LYS A 48 20.06 -7.56 -16.52
CA LYS A 48 21.30 -8.28 -16.18
C LYS A 48 22.42 -7.38 -15.65
N LYS A 49 22.33 -6.06 -15.84
CA LYS A 49 23.28 -5.04 -15.38
C LYS A 49 22.80 -4.33 -14.11
N GLY A 50 21.71 -4.80 -13.47
CA GLY A 50 21.15 -4.20 -12.25
C GLY A 50 20.39 -2.90 -12.47
N ARG A 51 20.06 -2.52 -13.70
CA ARG A 51 19.28 -1.32 -14.01
C ARG A 51 17.80 -1.65 -13.96
N THR A 52 17.01 -0.70 -13.49
CA THR A 52 15.54 -0.83 -13.44
C THR A 52 14.94 -0.94 -14.84
N LYS A 53 14.00 -1.84 -15.02
CA LYS A 53 13.20 -1.98 -16.24
C LYS A 53 11.76 -2.37 -15.94
N MET A 54 10.85 -1.88 -16.75
CA MET A 54 9.46 -2.35 -16.73
C MET A 54 9.40 -3.80 -17.26
N VAL A 55 8.56 -4.63 -16.65
CA VAL A 55 8.41 -6.03 -17.07
C VAL A 55 7.67 -6.08 -18.41
N ASP A 56 8.26 -6.75 -19.41
CA ASP A 56 7.56 -7.02 -20.66
C ASP A 56 6.45 -8.07 -20.42
N VAL A 57 5.23 -7.70 -20.72
CA VAL A 57 4.05 -8.55 -20.57
C VAL A 57 3.41 -8.95 -21.91
N SER A 58 3.94 -8.49 -23.05
CA SER A 58 3.35 -8.67 -24.38
C SER A 58 3.05 -10.13 -24.76
N LYS A 59 3.88 -11.07 -24.28
CA LYS A 59 3.72 -12.52 -24.54
C LYS A 59 2.85 -13.24 -23.51
N LYS A 60 2.28 -12.53 -22.51
CA LYS A 60 1.43 -13.17 -21.49
C LYS A 60 -0.02 -13.20 -21.96
N ILE A 61 -0.69 -14.30 -21.67
CA ILE A 61 -2.12 -14.44 -21.91
C ILE A 61 -2.88 -13.60 -20.88
N GLU A 62 -3.91 -12.91 -21.33
CA GLU A 62 -4.84 -12.22 -20.45
C GLU A 62 -5.61 -13.20 -19.58
N THR A 63 -5.66 -12.91 -18.30
CA THR A 63 -6.45 -13.67 -17.32
C THR A 63 -7.26 -12.73 -16.45
N LEU A 64 -8.40 -13.21 -15.92
CA LEU A 64 -9.12 -12.47 -14.90
C LEU A 64 -8.26 -12.39 -13.65
N ARG A 65 -8.10 -11.16 -13.13
CA ARG A 65 -7.29 -10.87 -11.95
C ARG A 65 -8.08 -10.05 -10.96
N GLU A 66 -7.89 -10.37 -9.70
CA GLU A 66 -8.47 -9.65 -8.58
C GLU A 66 -7.39 -9.40 -7.53
N ALA A 67 -7.37 -8.19 -6.97
CA ALA A 67 -6.60 -7.87 -5.78
C ALA A 67 -7.52 -7.27 -4.72
N VAL A 68 -7.28 -7.64 -3.47
CA VAL A 68 -7.91 -7.05 -2.29
C VAL A 68 -6.80 -6.51 -1.39
N VAL A 69 -6.83 -5.20 -1.17
CA VAL A 69 -5.89 -4.48 -0.31
C VAL A 69 -6.65 -3.87 0.85
N GLN A 70 -6.07 -3.91 2.03
CA GLN A 70 -6.61 -3.30 3.23
C GLN A 70 -5.61 -2.33 3.83
N GLY A 71 -6.11 -1.27 4.47
CA GLY A 71 -5.38 -0.36 5.34
C GLY A 71 -6.29 0.12 6.45
N SER A 72 -5.76 0.91 7.38
CA SER A 72 -6.54 1.47 8.46
C SER A 72 -6.13 2.92 8.75
N ILE A 73 -7.07 3.73 9.21
CA ILE A 73 -6.81 5.05 9.75
C ILE A 73 -7.36 5.13 11.18
N SER A 74 -6.47 5.42 12.13
CA SER A 74 -6.81 5.63 13.54
C SER A 74 -6.84 7.12 13.85
N MET A 75 -7.73 7.52 14.75
CA MET A 75 -8.00 8.93 15.05
C MET A 75 -8.50 9.13 16.48
N ASN A 76 -8.62 10.38 16.90
CA ASN A 76 -9.26 10.69 18.17
C ASN A 76 -10.75 10.33 18.18
N PRO A 77 -11.35 9.92 19.33
CA PRO A 77 -12.77 9.58 19.42
C PRO A 77 -13.72 10.68 18.96
N ILE A 78 -13.34 11.95 19.16
CA ILE A 78 -14.12 13.12 18.73
C ILE A 78 -14.17 13.17 17.19
N THR A 79 -13.02 12.98 16.52
CA THR A 79 -12.92 12.98 15.06
C THR A 79 -13.72 11.82 14.48
N PHE A 80 -13.57 10.62 15.04
CA PHE A 80 -14.36 9.45 14.63
C PHE A 80 -15.88 9.73 14.72
N LYS A 81 -16.34 10.26 15.87
CA LYS A 81 -17.76 10.60 16.07
C LYS A 81 -18.23 11.65 15.05
N SER A 82 -17.42 12.66 14.75
CA SER A 82 -17.75 13.71 13.78
C SER A 82 -17.90 13.15 12.36
N ILE A 83 -17.01 12.24 11.93
CA ILE A 83 -17.12 11.54 10.64
C ILE A 83 -18.41 10.72 10.60
N MET A 84 -18.66 9.89 11.62
CA MET A 84 -19.80 8.98 11.63
C MET A 84 -21.15 9.70 11.76
N SER A 85 -21.16 10.91 12.28
CA SER A 85 -22.38 11.73 12.39
C SER A 85 -22.60 12.70 11.22
N GLY A 86 -21.70 12.71 10.22
CA GLY A 86 -21.77 13.63 9.08
C GLY A 86 -21.58 15.12 9.44
N LYS A 87 -20.96 15.43 10.60
CA LYS A 87 -20.78 16.80 11.10
C LYS A 87 -19.44 17.43 10.70
N ILE A 88 -18.84 16.99 9.62
CA ILE A 88 -17.63 17.61 9.07
C ILE A 88 -18.04 18.70 8.08
N GLU A 89 -17.58 19.93 8.27
CA GLU A 89 -17.91 21.08 7.42
C GLU A 89 -17.62 20.85 5.93
N LYS A 90 -16.59 20.08 5.63
CA LYS A 90 -16.20 19.72 4.26
C LYS A 90 -17.11 18.67 3.58
N GLY A 91 -18.17 18.21 4.27
CA GLY A 91 -19.15 17.27 3.74
C GLY A 91 -18.90 15.80 4.10
N ASP A 92 -19.44 14.88 3.32
CA ASP A 92 -19.33 13.44 3.55
C ASP A 92 -17.89 12.93 3.28
N VAL A 93 -17.14 12.77 4.36
CA VAL A 93 -15.73 12.36 4.33
C VAL A 93 -15.54 11.02 3.63
N LEU A 94 -16.41 10.04 3.92
CA LEU A 94 -16.23 8.69 3.39
C LEU A 94 -16.63 8.61 1.91
N ALA A 95 -17.64 9.35 1.49
CA ALA A 95 -18.01 9.45 0.07
C ALA A 95 -16.89 10.10 -0.75
N VAL A 96 -16.34 11.22 -0.27
CA VAL A 96 -15.22 11.90 -0.95
C VAL A 96 -13.98 11.00 -0.99
N ALA A 97 -13.64 10.33 0.12
CA ALA A 97 -12.51 9.40 0.18
C ALA A 97 -12.68 8.21 -0.79
N LYS A 98 -13.91 7.68 -0.91
CA LYS A 98 -14.22 6.63 -1.89
C LYS A 98 -13.94 7.08 -3.32
N VAL A 99 -14.45 8.24 -3.71
CA VAL A 99 -14.26 8.79 -5.06
C VAL A 99 -12.77 9.04 -5.33
N ALA A 100 -12.06 9.67 -4.37
CA ALA A 100 -10.63 9.93 -4.50
C ALA A 100 -9.82 8.65 -4.68
N GLY A 101 -10.09 7.60 -3.90
CA GLY A 101 -9.43 6.31 -4.01
C GLY A 101 -9.70 5.63 -5.37
N ILE A 102 -10.93 5.68 -5.87
CA ILE A 102 -11.27 5.15 -7.20
C ILE A 102 -10.53 5.92 -8.31
N MET A 103 -10.48 7.25 -8.23
CA MET A 103 -9.76 8.08 -9.21
C MET A 103 -8.26 7.78 -9.18
N ALA A 104 -7.68 7.65 -8.00
CA ALA A 104 -6.25 7.35 -7.82
C ALA A 104 -5.88 5.96 -8.37
N ALA A 105 -6.71 4.94 -8.13
CA ALA A 105 -6.51 3.61 -8.72
C ALA A 105 -6.43 3.65 -10.25
N LYS A 106 -7.27 4.46 -10.91
CA LYS A 106 -7.26 4.64 -12.37
C LYS A 106 -6.00 5.34 -12.90
N ARG A 107 -5.25 6.02 -12.03
CA ARG A 107 -4.03 6.79 -12.36
C ARG A 107 -2.77 6.17 -11.76
N THR A 108 -2.81 4.90 -11.36
CA THR A 108 -1.68 4.24 -10.70
C THR A 108 -0.39 4.31 -11.53
N SER A 109 -0.47 4.12 -12.85
CA SER A 109 0.70 4.20 -13.72
C SER A 109 1.33 5.59 -13.83
N GLU A 110 0.60 6.66 -13.51
CA GLU A 110 1.10 8.03 -13.45
C GLU A 110 1.87 8.29 -12.14
N ILE A 111 1.59 7.51 -11.08
CA ILE A 111 2.17 7.68 -9.74
C ILE A 111 3.30 6.68 -9.50
N ILE A 112 3.15 5.43 -9.97
CA ILE A 112 4.11 4.34 -9.76
C ILE A 112 4.83 4.04 -11.06
N PRO A 113 6.10 4.44 -11.21
CA PRO A 113 6.79 4.50 -12.52
C PRO A 113 6.87 3.17 -13.27
N MET A 114 6.89 2.04 -12.56
CA MET A 114 7.05 0.70 -13.17
C MET A 114 5.73 -0.03 -13.37
N CYS A 115 4.61 0.61 -13.09
CA CYS A 115 3.27 0.07 -13.36
C CYS A 115 2.86 0.30 -14.81
N HIS A 116 2.19 -0.71 -15.37
CA HIS A 116 1.58 -0.60 -16.69
C HIS A 116 0.28 0.22 -16.60
N PRO A 117 -0.07 1.01 -17.62
CA PRO A 117 -1.40 1.60 -17.72
C PRO A 117 -2.42 0.48 -17.92
N LEU A 118 -3.45 0.43 -17.06
CA LEU A 118 -4.42 -0.64 -17.03
C LEU A 118 -5.84 -0.12 -17.18
N ASN A 119 -6.62 -0.79 -18.02
CA ASN A 119 -8.05 -0.51 -18.23
C ASN A 119 -8.88 -1.29 -17.20
N ILE A 120 -9.01 -0.74 -15.99
CA ILE A 120 -9.62 -1.42 -14.85
C ILE A 120 -11.11 -1.65 -15.09
N SER A 121 -11.56 -2.89 -14.90
CA SER A 121 -12.97 -3.27 -15.10
C SER A 121 -13.85 -2.95 -13.89
N HIS A 122 -13.31 -3.03 -12.66
CA HIS A 122 -14.06 -2.82 -11.43
C HIS A 122 -13.18 -2.37 -10.28
N ILE A 123 -13.63 -1.35 -9.55
CA ILE A 123 -13.03 -0.88 -8.30
C ILE A 123 -14.14 -0.73 -7.28
N GLU A 124 -13.98 -1.36 -6.14
CA GLU A 124 -14.87 -1.25 -4.98
C GLU A 124 -14.06 -0.84 -3.77
N ILE A 125 -14.50 0.21 -3.04
CA ILE A 125 -13.88 0.65 -1.80
C ILE A 125 -14.95 0.65 -0.72
N ASN A 126 -14.66 -0.05 0.38
CA ASN A 126 -15.52 -0.17 1.54
C ASN A 126 -14.80 0.32 2.80
N PHE A 127 -15.56 0.96 3.69
CA PHE A 127 -15.09 1.43 4.97
C PHE A 127 -15.76 0.63 6.08
N HIS A 128 -14.96 0.16 7.04
CA HIS A 128 -15.43 -0.61 8.19
C HIS A 128 -15.04 0.14 9.46
N PRO A 129 -15.98 0.87 10.10
CA PRO A 129 -15.71 1.63 11.30
C PRO A 129 -15.66 0.73 12.54
N PHE A 130 -14.64 0.93 13.40
CA PHE A 130 -14.44 0.28 14.68
C PHE A 130 -14.52 1.32 15.80
N LYS A 131 -15.71 1.49 16.39
CA LYS A 131 -16.00 2.54 17.37
C LYS A 131 -15.12 2.47 18.61
N LYS A 132 -14.87 1.28 19.15
CA LYS A 132 -14.05 1.10 20.37
C LYS A 132 -12.62 1.57 20.18
N GLU A 133 -12.08 1.44 18.98
CA GLU A 133 -10.69 1.72 18.63
C GLU A 133 -10.53 3.09 17.93
N SER A 134 -11.66 3.79 17.70
CA SER A 134 -11.68 5.04 16.91
C SER A 134 -10.90 4.89 15.61
N ARG A 135 -11.13 3.78 14.89
CA ARG A 135 -10.42 3.36 13.68
C ARG A 135 -11.42 3.06 12.57
N ILE A 136 -11.03 3.37 11.35
CA ILE A 136 -11.75 2.98 10.14
C ILE A 136 -10.81 2.12 9.29
N ASP A 137 -11.19 0.88 9.03
CA ASP A 137 -10.51 0.03 8.05
C ASP A 137 -11.03 0.37 6.65
N ILE A 138 -10.10 0.45 5.71
CA ILE A 138 -10.34 0.77 4.31
C ILE A 138 -9.99 -0.47 3.50
N VAL A 139 -10.94 -1.00 2.74
CA VAL A 139 -10.74 -2.19 1.91
C VAL A 139 -11.02 -1.83 0.46
N ALA A 140 -10.02 -1.99 -0.40
CA ALA A 140 -10.17 -1.84 -1.84
C ALA A 140 -10.10 -3.20 -2.53
N LYS A 141 -11.06 -3.45 -3.42
CA LYS A 141 -11.11 -4.62 -4.30
C LYS A 141 -11.06 -4.15 -5.74
N VAL A 142 -10.07 -4.60 -6.49
CA VAL A 142 -9.87 -4.23 -7.89
C VAL A 142 -9.90 -5.48 -8.76
N LYS A 143 -10.60 -5.41 -9.91
CA LYS A 143 -10.69 -6.50 -10.88
C LYS A 143 -10.36 -6.01 -12.28
N ILE A 144 -9.70 -6.87 -13.03
CA ILE A 144 -9.35 -6.64 -14.43
C ILE A 144 -9.18 -7.98 -15.18
N LYS A 145 -9.39 -7.96 -16.50
CA LYS A 145 -8.86 -8.98 -17.41
C LYS A 145 -7.62 -8.40 -18.09
N ALA A 146 -6.43 -8.88 -17.73
CA ALA A 146 -5.17 -8.31 -18.21
C ALA A 146 -3.99 -9.29 -18.10
N GLN A 147 -2.85 -8.89 -18.66
CA GLN A 147 -1.58 -9.63 -18.66
C GLN A 147 -0.77 -9.45 -17.38
N THR A 148 -1.09 -8.42 -16.55
CA THR A 148 -0.44 -8.12 -15.26
C THR A 148 -1.43 -8.01 -14.12
N GLY A 149 -0.94 -8.02 -12.88
CA GLY A 149 -1.77 -7.89 -11.67
C GLY A 149 -2.27 -6.46 -11.43
N VAL A 150 -3.20 -6.32 -10.48
CA VAL A 150 -3.82 -5.04 -10.08
C VAL A 150 -3.59 -4.75 -8.60
N GLU A 151 -2.54 -5.31 -8.03
CA GLU A 151 -2.21 -5.12 -6.62
C GLU A 151 -1.93 -3.65 -6.33
N MET A 152 -1.14 -2.97 -7.19
CA MET A 152 -0.74 -1.58 -6.98
C MET A 152 -1.92 -0.61 -7.07
N GLU A 153 -2.88 -0.88 -7.94
CA GLU A 153 -4.13 -0.12 -8.03
C GLU A 153 -4.91 -0.18 -6.72
N GLY A 154 -4.92 -1.36 -6.07
CA GLY A 154 -5.51 -1.54 -4.75
C GLY A 154 -4.75 -0.76 -3.65
N PHE A 155 -3.41 -0.80 -3.66
CA PHE A 155 -2.57 -0.05 -2.72
C PHE A 155 -2.78 1.46 -2.86
N VAL A 156 -2.75 1.99 -4.08
CA VAL A 156 -2.94 3.41 -4.37
C VAL A 156 -4.35 3.86 -3.97
N ALA A 157 -5.38 3.02 -4.23
CA ALA A 157 -6.75 3.29 -3.80
C ALA A 157 -6.88 3.46 -2.28
N VAL A 158 -6.34 2.51 -1.51
CA VAL A 158 -6.41 2.53 -0.04
C VAL A 158 -5.63 3.70 0.54
N ALA A 159 -4.41 3.93 0.05
CA ALA A 159 -3.57 5.03 0.51
C ALA A 159 -4.24 6.39 0.26
N THR A 160 -4.75 6.61 -0.96
CA THR A 160 -5.40 7.88 -1.30
C THR A 160 -6.70 8.10 -0.54
N ALA A 161 -7.50 7.05 -0.35
CA ALA A 161 -8.72 7.16 0.48
C ALA A 161 -8.36 7.55 1.93
N GLY A 162 -7.34 6.93 2.52
CA GLY A 162 -6.86 7.29 3.86
C GLY A 162 -6.32 8.71 3.95
N LEU A 163 -5.51 9.14 2.97
CA LEU A 163 -5.01 10.53 2.88
C LEU A 163 -6.14 11.54 2.71
N THR A 164 -7.20 11.19 2.00
CA THR A 164 -8.38 12.06 1.84
C THR A 164 -9.14 12.23 3.15
N ILE A 165 -9.33 11.14 3.92
CA ILE A 165 -9.91 11.23 5.28
C ILE A 165 -9.05 12.17 6.13
N TYR A 166 -7.71 12.00 6.10
CA TYR A 166 -6.79 12.86 6.82
C TYR A 166 -6.94 14.33 6.42
N ASP A 167 -6.92 14.65 5.14
CA ASP A 167 -7.04 16.03 4.65
C ASP A 167 -8.35 16.69 5.08
N MET A 168 -9.46 15.96 5.00
CA MET A 168 -10.77 16.49 5.37
C MET A 168 -10.90 16.73 6.87
N CYS A 169 -10.19 15.98 7.71
CA CYS A 169 -10.31 16.02 9.16
C CYS A 169 -9.13 16.68 9.90
N LYS A 170 -8.03 17.01 9.24
CA LYS A 170 -6.79 17.54 9.86
C LYS A 170 -6.97 18.84 10.63
N ALA A 171 -8.03 19.61 10.39
CA ALA A 171 -8.36 20.79 11.17
C ALA A 171 -8.78 20.43 12.60
N ILE A 172 -9.36 19.23 12.79
CA ILE A 172 -9.83 18.74 14.10
C ILE A 172 -8.76 17.85 14.73
N ASP A 173 -8.09 17.00 13.93
CA ASP A 173 -7.15 16.00 14.43
C ASP A 173 -5.95 15.85 13.47
N ARG A 174 -4.80 16.37 13.86
CA ARG A 174 -3.55 16.20 13.11
C ARG A 174 -2.79 14.92 13.48
N GLY A 175 -3.22 14.23 14.54
CA GLY A 175 -2.60 13.02 15.06
C GLY A 175 -3.10 11.73 14.41
N MET A 176 -3.94 11.80 13.38
CA MET A 176 -4.43 10.60 12.69
C MET A 176 -3.28 9.79 12.07
N ILE A 177 -3.38 8.47 12.19
CA ILE A 177 -2.34 7.54 11.71
C ILE A 177 -2.93 6.64 10.65
N LEU A 178 -2.40 6.75 9.43
CA LEU A 178 -2.65 5.78 8.36
C LEU A 178 -1.64 4.63 8.49
N SER A 179 -2.14 3.41 8.60
CA SER A 179 -1.31 2.24 8.91
C SER A 179 -1.82 0.95 8.27
N ASN A 180 -1.04 -0.13 8.41
CA ASN A 180 -1.41 -1.49 8.03
C ASN A 180 -1.88 -1.65 6.58
N ILE A 181 -1.31 -0.88 5.64
CA ILE A 181 -1.64 -1.04 4.22
C ILE A 181 -0.94 -2.30 3.70
N HIS A 182 -1.72 -3.30 3.32
CA HIS A 182 -1.18 -4.58 2.86
C HIS A 182 -2.11 -5.31 1.90
N LEU A 183 -1.53 -6.23 1.11
CA LEU A 183 -2.28 -7.13 0.24
C LEU A 183 -2.92 -8.23 1.08
N VAL A 184 -4.25 -8.34 1.03
CA VAL A 184 -5.02 -9.40 1.73
C VAL A 184 -5.13 -10.63 0.85
N LYS A 185 -5.47 -10.44 -0.44
CA LYS A 185 -5.70 -11.52 -1.40
C LYS A 185 -5.37 -11.03 -2.80
N LYS A 186 -4.84 -11.92 -3.62
CA LYS A 186 -4.86 -11.77 -5.08
C LYS A 186 -5.18 -13.08 -5.75
N THR A 187 -5.76 -13.02 -6.94
CA THR A 187 -6.05 -14.19 -7.78
C THR A 187 -5.67 -13.92 -9.23
N GLY A 188 -5.45 -15.00 -9.97
CA GLY A 188 -5.15 -14.96 -11.39
C GLY A 188 -3.65 -14.88 -11.72
N GLY A 189 -3.34 -15.13 -13.01
CA GLY A 189 -1.99 -15.18 -13.53
C GLY A 189 -1.19 -16.41 -13.13
N LYS A 190 0.07 -16.46 -13.57
CA LYS A 190 0.97 -17.62 -13.38
C LYS A 190 1.26 -17.94 -11.90
N SER A 191 1.25 -16.95 -11.03
CA SER A 191 1.51 -17.13 -9.58
C SER A 191 0.29 -17.64 -8.79
N GLY A 192 -0.86 -17.84 -9.44
CA GLY A 192 -2.07 -18.37 -8.81
C GLY A 192 -2.66 -17.45 -7.74
N THR A 193 -3.28 -18.07 -6.74
CA THR A 193 -3.92 -17.34 -5.63
C THR A 193 -2.95 -17.15 -4.46
N TYR A 194 -2.82 -15.90 -4.03
CA TYR A 194 -2.19 -15.53 -2.78
C TYR A 194 -3.25 -15.05 -1.79
N LYS A 195 -3.17 -15.49 -0.55
CA LYS A 195 -3.96 -15.00 0.57
C LYS A 195 -3.05 -14.86 1.79
N VAL A 196 -3.08 -13.70 2.44
CA VAL A 196 -2.31 -13.48 3.66
C VAL A 196 -2.76 -14.49 4.73
N LYS A 197 -1.79 -15.24 5.28
CA LYS A 197 -2.01 -16.08 6.47
C LYS A 197 -1.80 -15.18 7.68
N ARG A 198 -2.86 -14.60 8.26
CA ARG A 198 -2.72 -14.00 9.58
C ARG A 198 -2.53 -15.15 10.58
N LYS A 199 -1.41 -15.14 11.32
CA LYS A 199 -1.38 -15.84 12.62
C LYS A 199 -2.33 -15.05 13.52
N VAL A 200 -3.42 -15.68 13.90
CA VAL A 200 -4.31 -15.21 14.98
C VAL A 200 -3.54 -15.33 16.28
#